data_e469fa280024fbf8f0f9448e5726f457
#
_entry.id   e469fa280024fbf8f0f9448e5726f457
#
_cell.length_a   1.000
_cell.length_b   1.000
_cell.length_c   1.000
_cell.angle_alpha   90.00
_cell.angle_beta   90.00
_cell.angle_gamma   90.00
#
_symmetry.space_group_name_H-M   'P 1'
#
loop_
_entity.id
_entity.type
_entity.pdbx_description
1 polymer ?
#
loop_
_entity_poly.entity_id
_entity_poly.type
_entity_poly.pdbx_seq_one_letter_code
_entity_poly.pdbx_strand_id
1 'polypeptide(L)'
;MTNNQGYYITDKGEKVIIDSQESIDLSNKNIVELILPSGVKDVSCSNNQLKELILPSGIEYVYCYNNQLKELILPSGIQYVCCYNNQIKELILPSGVKYVSCENNNITGLILPSGIQYVWCSNNSITGLLLPSGVKTVCCDDGAIDDPMIYKDWDIY
;
A
#
# COMPACT_ATOMS: atom_id res chain seq x y z
N MET A 1 -10.12 17.34 25.32
CA MET A 1 -10.49 17.32 23.89
C MET A 1 -9.23 16.93 23.14
N THR A 2 -9.14 15.71 22.67
CA THR A 2 -8.01 15.25 21.84
C THR A 2 -8.08 16.02 20.54
N ASN A 3 -7.04 16.81 20.28
CA ASN A 3 -6.92 17.57 19.04
C ASN A 3 -6.80 16.56 17.88
N ASN A 4 -7.90 16.36 17.16
CA ASN A 4 -8.02 15.37 16.07
C ASN A 4 -7.45 15.91 14.75
N GLN A 5 -6.49 16.83 14.84
CA GLN A 5 -5.84 17.46 13.69
C GLN A 5 -4.57 16.70 13.33
N GLY A 6 -4.41 16.45 12.04
CA GLY A 6 -3.14 16.03 11.47
C GLY A 6 -2.33 17.22 10.98
N TYR A 7 -1.18 16.94 10.41
CA TYR A 7 -0.36 17.92 9.69
C TYR A 7 0.58 17.23 8.71
N TYR A 8 1.11 17.99 7.77
CA TYR A 8 2.28 17.58 7.00
C TYR A 8 3.35 18.68 6.98
N ILE A 9 4.58 18.25 6.70
CA ILE A 9 5.74 19.15 6.51
C ILE A 9 6.27 18.90 5.10
N THR A 10 6.52 19.99 4.36
CA THR A 10 7.12 19.93 3.02
C THR A 10 8.66 19.91 3.11
N ASP A 11 9.33 19.61 1.99
CA ASP A 11 10.78 19.65 1.84
C ASP A 11 11.39 21.05 2.08
N LYS A 12 10.57 22.10 2.03
CA LYS A 12 10.93 23.48 2.39
C LYS A 12 10.72 23.81 3.86
N GLY A 13 10.25 22.85 4.67
CA GLY A 13 9.98 23.04 6.10
C GLY A 13 8.64 23.73 6.40
N GLU A 14 7.77 23.88 5.40
CA GLU A 14 6.45 24.44 5.60
C GLU A 14 5.54 23.43 6.30
N LYS A 15 4.94 23.83 7.44
CA LYS A 15 3.98 23.01 8.18
C LYS A 15 2.55 23.43 7.87
N VAL A 16 1.75 22.48 7.40
CA VAL A 16 0.34 22.68 7.05
C VAL A 16 -0.54 21.77 7.91
N ILE A 17 -1.55 22.35 8.54
CA ILE A 17 -2.52 21.61 9.36
C ILE A 17 -3.58 20.97 8.46
N ILE A 18 -3.95 19.75 8.81
CA ILE A 18 -4.99 18.97 8.14
C ILE A 18 -6.19 18.87 9.08
N ASP A 19 -7.34 19.36 8.65
CA ASP A 19 -8.59 19.16 9.36
C ASP A 19 -9.08 17.71 9.19
N SER A 20 -9.85 17.23 10.17
CA SER A 20 -10.40 15.89 10.14
C SER A 20 -11.45 15.76 9.03
N GLN A 21 -11.26 14.77 8.15
CA GLN A 21 -12.18 14.40 7.07
C GLN A 21 -12.00 12.92 6.74
N GLU A 22 -13.01 12.29 6.12
CA GLU A 22 -12.97 10.86 5.80
C GLU A 22 -12.03 10.54 4.63
N SER A 23 -11.93 11.44 3.64
CA SER A 23 -11.07 11.28 2.46
C SER A 23 -10.15 12.48 2.30
N ILE A 24 -8.85 12.22 2.10
CA ILE A 24 -7.80 13.26 2.02
C ILE A 24 -6.90 12.98 0.82
N ASP A 25 -6.74 14.00 -0.05
CA ASP A 25 -5.74 13.97 -1.11
C ASP A 25 -4.57 14.94 -0.81
N LEU A 26 -3.42 14.35 -0.55
CA LEU A 26 -2.15 15.01 -0.27
C LEU A 26 -1.08 14.67 -1.33
N SER A 27 -1.48 14.24 -2.51
CA SER A 27 -0.57 13.87 -3.59
C SER A 27 0.19 15.07 -4.14
N ASN A 28 1.44 14.86 -4.58
CA ASN A 28 2.26 15.86 -5.28
C ASN A 28 2.51 17.16 -4.48
N LYS A 29 2.75 17.06 -3.17
CA LYS A 29 2.95 18.23 -2.28
C LYS A 29 4.37 18.35 -1.73
N ASN A 30 5.32 17.53 -2.20
CA ASN A 30 6.69 17.47 -1.68
C ASN A 30 6.75 17.21 -0.16
N ILE A 31 5.85 16.37 0.36
CA ILE A 31 5.74 16.06 1.78
C ILE A 31 6.90 15.15 2.22
N VAL A 32 7.55 15.50 3.31
CA VAL A 32 8.61 14.71 3.95
C VAL A 32 8.15 14.08 5.27
N GLU A 33 7.16 14.67 5.93
CA GLU A 33 6.56 14.17 7.18
C GLU A 33 5.04 14.32 7.12
N LEU A 34 4.31 13.28 7.54
CA LEU A 34 2.84 13.26 7.53
C LEU A 34 2.30 12.60 8.79
N ILE A 35 1.46 13.35 9.50
CA ILE A 35 0.64 12.84 10.59
C ILE A 35 -0.82 12.98 10.19
N LEU A 36 -1.49 11.87 9.97
CA LEU A 36 -2.91 11.84 9.59
C LEU A 36 -3.81 12.07 10.82
N PRO A 37 -4.91 12.82 10.67
CA PRO A 37 -5.93 12.90 11.71
C PRO A 37 -6.62 11.54 11.90
N SER A 38 -7.16 11.26 13.07
CA SER A 38 -8.01 10.09 13.28
C SER A 38 -9.33 10.24 12.53
N GLY A 39 -9.93 9.12 12.06
CA GLY A 39 -11.18 9.15 11.32
C GLY A 39 -11.04 9.22 9.80
N VAL A 40 -9.82 9.35 9.28
CA VAL A 40 -9.54 9.19 7.85
C VAL A 40 -9.77 7.73 7.45
N LYS A 41 -10.52 7.53 6.36
CA LYS A 41 -10.77 6.22 5.75
C LYS A 41 -10.05 6.03 4.44
N ASP A 42 -9.87 7.12 3.71
CA ASP A 42 -9.25 7.14 2.38
C ASP A 42 -8.16 8.21 2.35
N VAL A 43 -6.93 7.81 2.04
CA VAL A 43 -5.80 8.72 1.92
C VAL A 43 -5.01 8.49 0.64
N SER A 44 -4.79 9.57 -0.11
CA SER A 44 -3.78 9.63 -1.16
C SER A 44 -2.65 10.54 -0.71
N CYS A 45 -1.44 9.98 -0.54
CA CYS A 45 -0.21 10.72 -0.27
C CYS A 45 0.89 10.37 -1.27
N SER A 46 0.50 10.00 -2.47
CA SER A 46 1.38 9.58 -3.57
C SER A 46 2.25 10.72 -4.09
N ASN A 47 3.37 10.36 -4.75
CA ASN A 47 4.29 11.34 -5.35
C ASN A 47 4.79 12.37 -4.32
N ASN A 48 5.30 11.88 -3.20
CA ASN A 48 5.90 12.67 -2.14
C ASN A 48 7.31 12.14 -1.80
N GLN A 49 7.86 12.52 -0.66
CA GLN A 49 9.20 12.11 -0.22
C GLN A 49 9.14 11.43 1.17
N LEU A 50 8.02 10.77 1.46
CA LEU A 50 7.78 10.11 2.75
C LEU A 50 8.73 8.92 2.94
N LYS A 51 9.38 8.87 4.09
CA LYS A 51 10.20 7.73 4.53
C LYS A 51 9.46 6.83 5.51
N GLU A 52 8.45 7.37 6.15
CA GLU A 52 7.58 6.71 7.13
C GLU A 52 6.13 7.13 6.87
N LEU A 53 5.19 6.23 7.11
CA LEU A 53 3.76 6.50 7.04
C LEU A 53 3.03 5.72 8.12
N ILE A 54 2.42 6.43 9.06
CA ILE A 54 1.60 5.85 10.11
C ILE A 54 0.13 6.00 9.72
N LEU A 55 -0.55 4.87 9.52
CA LEU A 55 -1.94 4.83 9.12
C LEU A 55 -2.86 4.73 10.37
N PRO A 56 -3.91 5.56 10.47
CA PRO A 56 -4.95 5.40 11.49
C PRO A 56 -5.67 4.04 11.36
N SER A 57 -6.19 3.52 12.47
CA SER A 57 -6.84 2.20 12.50
C SER A 57 -8.09 2.07 11.62
N GLY A 58 -8.73 3.18 11.26
CA GLY A 58 -9.93 3.23 10.43
C GLY A 58 -9.69 3.32 8.92
N ILE A 59 -8.43 3.31 8.46
CA ILE A 59 -8.12 3.37 7.02
C ILE A 59 -8.67 2.14 6.31
N GLU A 60 -9.35 2.39 5.19
CA GLU A 60 -9.88 1.38 4.27
C GLU A 60 -9.13 1.41 2.92
N TYR A 61 -8.69 2.61 2.47
CA TYR A 61 -8.01 2.83 1.18
C TYR A 61 -6.74 3.66 1.38
N VAL A 62 -5.60 3.16 0.89
CA VAL A 62 -4.31 3.88 0.93
C VAL A 62 -3.65 3.90 -0.43
N TYR A 63 -3.29 5.10 -0.89
CA TYR A 63 -2.49 5.36 -2.08
C TYR A 63 -1.23 6.11 -1.64
N CYS A 64 -0.10 5.39 -1.53
CA CYS A 64 1.18 5.93 -1.09
C CYS A 64 2.34 5.61 -2.05
N TYR A 65 2.01 5.36 -3.32
CA TYR A 65 3.01 5.06 -4.35
C TYR A 65 3.95 6.25 -4.64
N ASN A 66 5.12 5.97 -5.22
CA ASN A 66 6.15 6.98 -5.50
C ASN A 66 6.55 7.76 -4.24
N ASN A 67 7.04 7.05 -3.24
CA ASN A 67 7.60 7.58 -2.00
C ASN A 67 8.95 6.88 -1.69
N GLN A 68 9.45 6.98 -0.47
CA GLN A 68 10.70 6.38 -0.01
C GLN A 68 10.47 5.45 1.18
N LEU A 69 9.27 4.85 1.29
CA LEU A 69 8.88 3.99 2.40
C LEU A 69 9.70 2.70 2.41
N LYS A 70 10.27 2.35 3.57
CA LYS A 70 11.00 1.10 3.78
C LYS A 70 10.14 0.02 4.43
N GLU A 71 9.09 0.44 5.10
CA GLU A 71 8.08 -0.40 5.74
C GLU A 71 6.71 0.26 5.62
N LEU A 72 5.65 -0.53 5.66
CA LEU A 72 4.26 -0.09 5.66
C LEU A 72 3.44 -1.03 6.53
N ILE A 73 3.00 -0.54 7.69
CA ILE A 73 2.16 -1.29 8.61
C ILE A 73 0.71 -1.01 8.26
N LEU A 74 -0.02 -2.06 7.88
CA LEU A 74 -1.41 -1.97 7.45
C LEU A 74 -2.36 -2.32 8.60
N PRO A 75 -3.34 -1.46 8.94
CA PRO A 75 -4.36 -1.78 9.92
C PRO A 75 -5.36 -2.83 9.40
N SER A 76 -6.03 -3.55 10.32
CA SER A 76 -6.86 -4.71 9.99
C SER A 76 -8.07 -4.43 9.09
N GLY A 77 -8.55 -3.18 9.05
CA GLY A 77 -9.72 -2.76 8.25
C GLY A 77 -9.41 -2.43 6.79
N ILE A 78 -8.14 -2.44 6.41
CA ILE A 78 -7.74 -2.01 5.06
C ILE A 78 -8.22 -2.99 3.99
N GLN A 79 -8.69 -2.46 2.87
CA GLN A 79 -9.23 -3.21 1.74
C GLN A 79 -8.43 -2.98 0.45
N TYR A 80 -7.88 -1.78 0.27
CA TYR A 80 -7.18 -1.36 -0.92
C TYR A 80 -5.82 -0.75 -0.58
N VAL A 81 -4.75 -1.31 -1.15
CA VAL A 81 -3.37 -0.89 -0.92
C VAL A 81 -2.68 -0.63 -2.24
N CYS A 82 -2.20 0.59 -2.45
CA CYS A 82 -1.42 0.98 -3.61
C CYS A 82 -0.12 1.65 -3.14
N CYS A 83 0.97 0.86 -3.09
CA CYS A 83 2.27 1.26 -2.53
C CYS A 83 3.46 1.00 -3.48
N TYR A 84 3.20 0.93 -4.80
CA TYR A 84 4.26 0.69 -5.77
C TYR A 84 5.32 1.82 -5.80
N ASN A 85 6.50 1.54 -6.34
CA ASN A 85 7.62 2.48 -6.37
C ASN A 85 7.97 3.02 -4.98
N ASN A 86 8.36 2.12 -4.09
CA ASN A 86 8.88 2.39 -2.76
C ASN A 86 10.13 1.52 -2.49
N GLN A 87 10.51 1.33 -1.24
CA GLN A 87 11.67 0.53 -0.82
C GLN A 87 11.26 -0.54 0.20
N ILE A 88 9.98 -0.97 0.17
CA ILE A 88 9.38 -1.88 1.15
C ILE A 88 10.02 -3.27 1.00
N LYS A 89 10.43 -3.86 2.13
CA LYS A 89 11.04 -5.20 2.17
C LYS A 89 10.07 -6.27 2.63
N GLU A 90 9.17 -5.91 3.51
CA GLU A 90 8.14 -6.80 4.06
C GLU A 90 6.79 -6.10 3.97
N LEU A 91 5.78 -6.79 3.48
CA LEU A 91 4.41 -6.31 3.39
C LEU A 91 3.47 -7.39 3.89
N ILE A 92 2.90 -7.17 5.08
CA ILE A 92 1.93 -8.08 5.68
C ILE A 92 0.53 -7.60 5.32
N LEU A 93 -0.20 -8.40 4.56
CA LEU A 93 -1.56 -8.08 4.13
C LEU A 93 -2.59 -8.62 5.14
N PRO A 94 -3.40 -7.76 5.79
CA PRO A 94 -4.52 -8.19 6.59
C PRO A 94 -5.58 -8.95 5.79
N SER A 95 -6.41 -9.76 6.46
CA SER A 95 -7.40 -10.64 5.83
C SER A 95 -8.48 -9.92 5.01
N GLY A 96 -8.69 -8.62 5.26
CA GLY A 96 -9.66 -7.79 4.55
C GLY A 96 -9.20 -7.27 3.19
N VAL A 97 -7.91 -7.37 2.87
CA VAL A 97 -7.36 -6.81 1.62
C VAL A 97 -7.93 -7.54 0.41
N LYS A 98 -8.42 -6.77 -0.55
CA LYS A 98 -8.98 -7.23 -1.82
C LYS A 98 -8.15 -6.83 -3.03
N TYR A 99 -7.40 -5.76 -2.91
CA TYR A 99 -6.56 -5.19 -3.93
C TYR A 99 -5.20 -4.83 -3.35
N VAL A 100 -4.12 -5.27 -3.98
CA VAL A 100 -2.75 -4.83 -3.68
C VAL A 100 -1.97 -4.53 -4.96
N SER A 101 -1.35 -3.36 -5.00
CA SER A 101 -0.37 -2.95 -6.01
C SER A 101 0.89 -2.53 -5.26
N CYS A 102 1.93 -3.37 -5.33
CA CYS A 102 3.19 -3.22 -4.61
C CYS A 102 4.41 -3.41 -5.52
N GLU A 103 4.25 -3.17 -6.82
CA GLU A 103 5.31 -3.29 -7.82
C GLU A 103 6.48 -2.35 -7.50
N ASN A 104 7.66 -2.69 -8.03
CA ASN A 104 8.87 -1.87 -7.85
C ASN A 104 9.16 -1.59 -6.37
N ASN A 105 9.31 -2.64 -5.59
CA ASN A 105 9.73 -2.63 -4.20
C ASN A 105 10.87 -3.65 -3.97
N ASN A 106 11.20 -3.95 -2.73
CA ASN A 106 12.25 -4.90 -2.36
C ASN A 106 11.68 -6.12 -1.63
N ILE A 107 10.41 -6.49 -1.92
CA ILE A 107 9.68 -7.53 -1.21
C ILE A 107 10.24 -8.90 -1.63
N THR A 108 10.54 -9.76 -0.64
CA THR A 108 11.08 -11.11 -0.88
C THR A 108 10.06 -12.22 -0.67
N GLY A 109 9.00 -11.94 0.10
CA GLY A 109 7.90 -12.88 0.34
C GLY A 109 6.60 -12.11 0.51
N LEU A 110 5.52 -12.64 -0.06
CA LEU A 110 4.19 -12.05 0.02
C LEU A 110 3.16 -13.14 0.29
N ILE A 111 2.48 -13.04 1.44
CA ILE A 111 1.40 -13.95 1.79
C ILE A 111 0.08 -13.28 1.43
N LEU A 112 -0.66 -13.90 0.52
CA LEU A 112 -1.93 -13.39 0.05
C LEU A 112 -3.09 -13.88 0.93
N PRO A 113 -3.97 -12.99 1.43
CA PRO A 113 -5.14 -13.42 2.18
C PRO A 113 -6.18 -14.09 1.25
N SER A 114 -6.98 -15.01 1.78
CA SER A 114 -7.96 -15.80 1.02
C SER A 114 -9.01 -14.98 0.25
N GLY A 115 -9.26 -13.75 0.67
CA GLY A 115 -10.24 -12.85 0.06
C GLY A 115 -9.67 -11.90 -1.01
N ILE A 116 -8.38 -11.98 -1.30
CA ILE A 116 -7.75 -11.09 -2.29
C ILE A 116 -8.26 -11.40 -3.71
N GLN A 117 -8.41 -10.37 -4.52
CA GLN A 117 -8.93 -10.48 -5.88
C GLN A 117 -7.96 -9.98 -6.94
N TYR A 118 -7.17 -8.95 -6.63
CA TYR A 118 -6.29 -8.29 -7.58
C TYR A 118 -4.91 -8.08 -6.97
N VAL A 119 -3.86 -8.53 -7.67
CA VAL A 119 -2.47 -8.52 -7.18
C VAL A 119 -1.55 -8.02 -8.27
N TRP A 120 -0.86 -6.91 -8.04
CA TRP A 120 0.25 -6.42 -8.84
C TRP A 120 1.48 -6.36 -7.96
N CYS A 121 2.49 -7.18 -8.26
CA CYS A 121 3.70 -7.30 -7.45
C CYS A 121 4.98 -7.51 -8.27
N SER A 122 4.97 -7.16 -9.56
CA SER A 122 6.13 -7.25 -10.44
C SER A 122 7.29 -6.35 -9.97
N ASN A 123 8.49 -6.66 -10.44
CA ASN A 123 9.72 -5.94 -10.06
C ASN A 123 9.95 -5.95 -8.54
N ASN A 124 9.88 -7.15 -7.96
CA ASN A 124 10.26 -7.47 -6.60
C ASN A 124 11.22 -8.66 -6.59
N SER A 125 11.48 -9.26 -5.45
CA SER A 125 12.26 -10.49 -5.33
C SER A 125 11.42 -11.63 -4.71
N ILE A 126 10.13 -11.65 -5.04
CA ILE A 126 9.17 -12.61 -4.47
C ILE A 126 9.41 -13.98 -5.09
N THR A 127 9.44 -15.01 -4.24
CA THR A 127 9.49 -16.43 -4.64
C THR A 127 8.43 -17.21 -3.87
N GLY A 128 7.89 -18.27 -4.47
CA GLY A 128 6.93 -19.14 -3.80
C GLY A 128 5.57 -18.47 -3.54
N LEU A 129 5.12 -17.58 -4.43
CA LEU A 129 3.81 -16.93 -4.30
C LEU A 129 2.70 -17.95 -4.51
N LEU A 130 1.87 -18.13 -3.47
CA LEU A 130 0.70 -18.99 -3.53
C LEU A 130 -0.55 -18.15 -3.79
N LEU A 131 -1.30 -18.47 -4.85
CA LEU A 131 -2.51 -17.75 -5.22
C LEU A 131 -3.75 -18.39 -4.61
N PRO A 132 -4.53 -17.70 -3.78
CA PRO A 132 -5.84 -18.15 -3.34
C PRO A 132 -6.83 -18.31 -4.50
N SER A 133 -7.79 -19.22 -4.38
CA SER A 133 -8.78 -19.53 -5.45
C SER A 133 -9.67 -18.35 -5.87
N GLY A 134 -9.72 -17.28 -5.08
CA GLY A 134 -10.52 -16.07 -5.36
C GLY A 134 -9.82 -14.98 -6.15
N VAL A 135 -8.52 -15.14 -6.47
CA VAL A 135 -7.76 -14.15 -7.24
C VAL A 135 -8.33 -14.07 -8.67
N LYS A 136 -8.54 -12.88 -9.17
CA LYS A 136 -9.07 -12.60 -10.52
C LYS A 136 -7.97 -12.15 -11.49
N THR A 137 -7.00 -11.42 -10.97
CA THR A 137 -5.88 -10.91 -11.76
C THR A 137 -4.62 -10.96 -10.90
N VAL A 138 -3.53 -11.45 -11.48
CA VAL A 138 -2.20 -11.38 -10.90
C VAL A 138 -1.22 -10.89 -11.97
N CYS A 139 -0.35 -9.95 -11.58
CA CYS A 139 0.80 -9.53 -12.36
C CYS A 139 2.03 -9.63 -11.45
N CYS A 140 2.96 -10.51 -11.77
CA CYS A 140 4.16 -10.80 -11.00
C CYS A 140 5.33 -11.12 -11.93
N ASP A 141 6.54 -11.21 -11.39
CA ASP A 141 7.72 -11.58 -12.16
C ASP A 141 7.70 -13.08 -12.52
N ASP A 142 8.38 -13.43 -13.61
CA ASP A 142 8.59 -14.82 -14.02
C ASP A 142 9.29 -15.60 -12.88
N GLY A 143 8.73 -16.77 -12.52
CA GLY A 143 9.26 -17.59 -11.43
C GLY A 143 8.83 -17.19 -10.03
N ALA A 144 8.00 -16.15 -9.85
CA ALA A 144 7.41 -15.82 -8.56
C ALA A 144 6.40 -16.86 -8.09
N ILE A 145 5.72 -17.55 -9.03
CA ILE A 145 4.70 -18.57 -8.78
C ILE A 145 5.32 -19.96 -8.99
N ASP A 146 5.28 -20.81 -7.97
CA ASP A 146 5.91 -22.14 -7.99
C ASP A 146 5.21 -23.17 -8.89
N ASP A 147 3.91 -23.02 -9.17
CA ASP A 147 3.15 -23.95 -9.99
C ASP A 147 2.29 -23.26 -11.05
N PRO A 148 2.81 -23.10 -12.28
CA PRO A 148 2.05 -22.48 -13.37
C PRO A 148 0.89 -23.34 -13.89
N MET A 149 0.76 -24.60 -13.48
CA MET A 149 -0.30 -25.50 -13.96
C MET A 149 -1.68 -25.18 -13.37
N ILE A 150 -1.75 -24.46 -12.25
CA ILE A 150 -3.00 -24.06 -11.59
C ILE A 150 -3.66 -22.85 -12.29
N TYR A 151 -2.94 -22.14 -13.16
CA TYR A 151 -3.28 -20.77 -13.61
C TYR A 151 -3.60 -20.66 -15.11
N LYS A 152 -4.13 -21.72 -15.74
CA LYS A 152 -4.39 -21.76 -17.20
C LYS A 152 -5.45 -20.79 -17.73
N ASP A 153 -6.20 -20.12 -16.84
CA ASP A 153 -7.29 -19.21 -17.22
C ASP A 153 -7.06 -17.75 -16.79
N TRP A 154 -5.82 -17.36 -16.54
CA TRP A 154 -5.50 -16.03 -16.01
C TRP A 154 -4.72 -15.21 -17.03
N ASP A 155 -5.17 -13.99 -17.28
CA ASP A 155 -4.38 -13.01 -18.04
C ASP A 155 -3.18 -12.58 -17.16
N ILE A 156 -2.00 -13.17 -17.42
CA ILE A 156 -0.72 -12.73 -16.86
C ILE A 156 -0.25 -11.59 -17.76
N TYR A 157 -0.27 -10.38 -17.27
CA TYR A 157 0.23 -9.18 -17.94
C TYR A 157 1.54 -8.71 -17.34
#